data_758b3d803b5a4944b00e78956fee9838
#
_entry.id   758b3d803b5a4944b00e78956fee9838
#
_cell.length_a   1.000
_cell.length_b   1.000
_cell.length_c   1.000
_cell.angle_alpha   90.00
_cell.angle_beta   90.00
_cell.angle_gamma   90.00
#
_symmetry.space_group_name_H-M   'P 1'
#
loop_
_entity.id
_entity.type
_entity.pdbx_description
1 polymer ?
#
loop_
_entity_poly.entity_id
_entity_poly.type
_entity_poly.pdbx_seq_one_letter_code
_entity_poly.pdbx_strand_id
1 'polypeptide(L)'
;MKKIISIAMLCLLIAALVGCGGSVEDEESGAVVYSMSGENDLFEISNGVIILGEEEEVFDGGDLKILQEDLFSDVTSYTCSYYTITNGEQRTILSNSTVDMTGGTLSVNGDLGRASGNGILIGNKIKSAEDLEDVIWFELITTDLSGKENTYQLPLVLNKVA
;
A
#
# COMPACT_ATOMS: atom_id res chain seq x y z
N MET A 1 63.81 -13.21 30.82
CA MET A 1 63.51 -12.79 29.45
C MET A 1 62.35 -13.54 28.84
N LYS A 2 62.24 -14.88 28.92
CA LYS A 2 61.13 -15.64 28.32
C LYS A 2 59.70 -15.30 28.83
N LYS A 3 59.57 -14.92 30.15
CA LYS A 3 58.26 -14.55 30.73
C LYS A 3 57.76 -13.17 30.29
N ILE A 4 58.66 -12.24 30.00
CA ILE A 4 58.31 -10.88 29.55
C ILE A 4 57.79 -10.92 28.09
N ILE A 5 58.38 -11.75 27.26
CA ILE A 5 57.96 -11.93 25.86
C ILE A 5 56.55 -12.57 25.79
N SER A 6 56.25 -13.49 26.72
CA SER A 6 54.92 -14.16 26.76
C SER A 6 53.80 -13.18 27.16
N ILE A 7 54.07 -12.24 28.08
CA ILE A 7 53.09 -11.23 28.51
C ILE A 7 52.85 -10.19 27.40
N ALA A 8 53.94 -9.76 26.71
CA ALA A 8 53.81 -8.85 25.58
C ALA A 8 53.02 -9.42 24.43
N MET A 9 53.17 -10.73 24.14
CA MET A 9 52.42 -11.42 23.07
C MET A 9 50.95 -11.60 23.47
N LEU A 10 50.61 -11.80 24.73
CA LEU A 10 49.25 -11.89 25.22
C LEU A 10 48.53 -10.53 25.15
N CYS A 11 49.21 -9.42 25.48
CA CYS A 11 48.65 -8.09 25.35
C CYS A 11 48.38 -7.67 23.90
N LEU A 12 49.22 -8.12 22.94
CA LEU A 12 49.03 -7.87 21.52
C LEU A 12 47.80 -8.64 20.93
N LEU A 13 47.55 -9.84 21.45
CA LEU A 13 46.38 -10.64 21.09
C LEU A 13 45.07 -10.03 21.59
N ILE A 14 45.07 -9.44 22.78
CA ILE A 14 43.89 -8.77 23.35
C ILE A 14 43.60 -7.46 22.62
N ALA A 15 44.60 -6.72 22.18
CA ALA A 15 44.42 -5.50 21.38
C ALA A 15 43.83 -5.76 19.99
N ALA A 16 44.08 -6.95 19.41
CA ALA A 16 43.48 -7.35 18.14
C ALA A 16 42.00 -7.73 18.24
N LEU A 17 41.47 -8.03 19.41
CA LEU A 17 40.08 -8.38 19.64
C LEU A 17 39.18 -7.17 19.96
N VAL A 18 39.77 -6.01 20.27
CA VAL A 18 39.01 -4.77 20.57
C VAL A 18 38.86 -3.87 19.34
N GLY A 19 39.48 -4.23 18.21
CA GLY A 19 39.48 -3.44 16.98
C GLY A 19 38.35 -3.71 15.98
N CYS A 20 37.33 -4.47 16.36
CA CYS A 20 36.15 -4.70 15.49
C CYS A 20 34.85 -4.24 16.16
N GLY A 21 34.89 -3.04 16.74
CA GLY A 21 33.72 -2.25 17.09
C GLY A 21 33.45 -1.27 15.94
N GLY A 22 33.20 -1.81 14.72
CA GLY A 22 32.44 -1.07 13.75
C GLY A 22 31.05 -0.90 14.35
N SER A 23 30.67 0.33 14.72
CA SER A 23 29.27 0.68 14.77
C SER A 23 28.74 0.36 13.36
N VAL A 24 28.11 -0.82 13.22
CA VAL A 24 27.06 -0.98 12.26
C VAL A 24 26.04 0.03 12.75
N GLU A 25 26.03 1.22 12.17
CA GLU A 25 24.80 1.97 12.06
C GLU A 25 23.91 0.95 11.34
N ASP A 26 23.04 0.28 12.11
CA ASP A 26 21.83 -0.30 11.56
C ASP A 26 21.10 0.90 10.94
N GLU A 27 21.41 1.19 9.68
CA GLU A 27 20.43 1.81 8.82
C GLU A 27 19.27 0.82 8.89
N GLU A 28 18.29 1.12 9.75
CA GLU A 28 16.98 0.51 9.67
C GLU A 28 16.46 0.84 8.25
N SER A 29 16.86 0.03 7.28
CA SER A 29 16.21 -0.04 5.99
C SER A 29 14.86 -0.71 6.23
N GLY A 30 14.08 -0.11 7.12
CA GLY A 30 12.78 -0.58 7.51
C GLY A 30 11.78 -0.21 6.42
N ALA A 31 11.06 -1.19 5.90
CA ALA A 31 9.89 -0.89 5.09
C ALA A 31 8.91 -0.05 5.92
N VAL A 32 8.38 1.02 5.36
CA VAL A 32 7.31 1.81 5.97
C VAL A 32 5.98 1.17 5.57
N VAL A 33 5.14 0.86 6.57
CA VAL A 33 3.87 0.17 6.37
C VAL A 33 2.72 1.06 6.82
N TYR A 34 1.73 1.19 5.94
CA TYR A 34 0.46 1.86 6.25
C TYR A 34 -0.69 0.86 6.13
N SER A 35 -1.65 0.93 7.05
CA SER A 35 -2.98 0.41 6.85
C SER A 35 -3.86 1.46 6.18
N MET A 36 -4.79 1.02 5.35
CA MET A 36 -5.67 1.88 4.59
C MET A 36 -7.12 1.43 4.75
N SER A 37 -8.02 2.39 5.03
CA SER A 37 -9.45 2.12 5.16
C SER A 37 -10.28 3.35 4.85
N GLY A 38 -11.58 3.15 4.60
CA GLY A 38 -12.55 4.24 4.44
C GLY A 38 -13.98 3.69 4.47
N GLU A 39 -14.93 4.52 4.88
CA GLU A 39 -16.34 4.15 4.98
C GLU A 39 -17.23 5.37 4.68
N ASN A 40 -18.34 5.13 4.02
CA ASN A 40 -19.46 6.05 3.91
C ASN A 40 -20.79 5.28 4.10
N ASP A 41 -21.92 5.94 3.90
CA ASP A 41 -23.25 5.31 4.07
C ASP A 41 -23.52 4.18 3.06
N LEU A 42 -22.74 4.05 1.98
CA LEU A 42 -22.99 3.12 0.87
C LEU A 42 -22.09 1.90 0.91
N PHE A 43 -20.82 2.08 1.25
CA PHE A 43 -19.81 1.01 1.26
C PHE A 43 -18.62 1.30 2.17
N GLU A 44 -17.88 0.26 2.49
CA GLU A 44 -16.68 0.24 3.31
C GLU A 44 -15.51 -0.34 2.51
N ILE A 45 -14.33 0.28 2.66
CA ILE A 45 -13.03 -0.28 2.27
C ILE A 45 -12.28 -0.64 3.54
N SER A 46 -11.82 -1.87 3.64
CA SER A 46 -11.08 -2.38 4.79
C SER A 46 -9.88 -3.23 4.37
N ASN A 47 -8.98 -3.51 5.31
CA ASN A 47 -7.80 -4.36 5.10
C ASN A 47 -6.81 -3.88 4.02
N GLY A 48 -6.91 -2.63 3.55
CA GLY A 48 -5.94 -2.09 2.60
C GLY A 48 -4.56 -1.92 3.25
N VAL A 49 -3.49 -2.17 2.49
CA VAL A 49 -2.10 -2.10 2.97
C VAL A 49 -1.21 -1.44 1.92
N ILE A 50 -0.35 -0.54 2.38
CA ILE A 50 0.74 0.03 1.57
C ILE A 50 2.05 -0.30 2.25
N ILE A 51 3.00 -0.87 1.51
CA ILE A 51 4.36 -1.13 1.96
C ILE A 51 5.31 -0.37 1.07
N LEU A 52 6.15 0.47 1.66
CA LEU A 52 7.22 1.21 0.98
C LEU A 52 8.56 0.65 1.43
N GLY A 53 9.09 -0.28 0.69
CA GLY A 53 10.42 -0.88 0.90
C GLY A 53 11.43 -0.36 -0.12
N GLU A 54 12.72 -0.56 0.14
CA GLU A 54 13.79 -0.13 -0.75
C GLU A 54 13.82 -0.90 -2.07
N GLU A 55 13.54 -2.21 -2.03
CA GLU A 55 13.57 -3.08 -3.20
C GLU A 55 12.20 -3.32 -3.82
N GLU A 56 11.15 -3.27 -3.02
CA GLU A 56 9.78 -3.53 -3.47
C GLU A 56 8.78 -2.64 -2.74
N GLU A 57 7.86 -2.09 -3.50
CA GLU A 57 6.68 -1.40 -3.00
C GLU A 57 5.44 -2.27 -3.28
N VAL A 58 4.50 -2.26 -2.34
CA VAL A 58 3.25 -3.02 -2.45
C VAL A 58 2.08 -2.08 -2.20
N PHE A 59 1.09 -2.17 -3.07
CA PHE A 59 -0.23 -1.58 -2.87
C PHE A 59 -1.26 -2.71 -2.89
N ASP A 60 -1.89 -2.98 -1.76
CA ASP A 60 -2.99 -3.92 -1.62
C ASP A 60 -4.27 -3.12 -1.36
N GLY A 61 -5.26 -3.24 -2.24
CA GLY A 61 -6.50 -2.48 -2.17
C GLY A 61 -7.40 -2.91 -1.01
N GLY A 62 -7.19 -4.09 -0.45
CA GLY A 62 -8.05 -4.65 0.58
C GLY A 62 -9.39 -5.13 0.05
N ASP A 63 -10.43 -5.00 0.87
CA ASP A 63 -11.75 -5.55 0.61
C ASP A 63 -12.80 -4.44 0.49
N LEU A 64 -13.67 -4.54 -0.52
CA LEU A 64 -14.87 -3.72 -0.69
C LEU A 64 -16.07 -4.47 -0.11
N LYS A 65 -16.83 -3.80 0.75
CA LYS A 65 -18.11 -4.28 1.28
C LYS A 65 -19.21 -3.25 1.02
N ILE A 66 -20.26 -3.66 0.33
CA ILE A 66 -21.45 -2.83 0.13
C ILE A 66 -22.30 -2.88 1.40
N LEU A 67 -22.74 -1.70 1.87
CA LEU A 67 -23.59 -1.53 3.07
C LEU A 67 -25.07 -1.34 2.67
N GLN A 68 -25.34 -0.84 1.45
CA GLN A 68 -26.70 -0.68 0.90
C GLN A 68 -26.87 -1.52 -0.35
N GLU A 69 -27.10 -2.81 -0.19
CA GLU A 69 -27.16 -3.80 -1.27
C GLU A 69 -28.22 -3.46 -2.34
N ASP A 70 -29.36 -2.88 -1.94
CA ASP A 70 -30.46 -2.53 -2.86
C ASP A 70 -30.03 -1.55 -3.96
N LEU A 71 -29.08 -0.64 -3.67
CA LEU A 71 -28.57 0.33 -4.65
C LEU A 71 -27.62 -0.27 -5.69
N PHE A 72 -27.13 -1.47 -5.45
CA PHE A 72 -26.16 -2.16 -6.30
C PHE A 72 -26.71 -3.48 -6.86
N SER A 73 -28.02 -3.73 -6.70
CA SER A 73 -28.65 -5.00 -7.07
C SER A 73 -28.78 -5.22 -8.58
N ASP A 74 -28.73 -4.17 -9.39
CA ASP A 74 -28.88 -4.18 -10.83
C ASP A 74 -27.59 -3.84 -11.61
N VAL A 75 -26.43 -3.89 -10.94
CA VAL A 75 -25.13 -3.60 -11.54
C VAL A 75 -24.74 -4.70 -12.54
N THR A 76 -24.39 -4.30 -13.76
CA THR A 76 -23.93 -5.19 -14.84
C THR A 76 -22.43 -5.08 -15.09
N SER A 77 -21.83 -3.94 -14.74
CA SER A 77 -20.38 -3.76 -14.73
C SER A 77 -19.95 -2.77 -13.67
N TYR A 78 -18.73 -2.92 -13.17
CA TYR A 78 -18.12 -1.94 -12.27
C TYR A 78 -16.63 -1.83 -12.49
N THR A 79 -16.08 -0.66 -12.14
CA THR A 79 -14.66 -0.38 -12.08
C THR A 79 -14.33 0.19 -10.71
N CYS A 80 -13.36 -0.42 -10.03
CA CYS A 80 -12.77 0.07 -8.80
C CYS A 80 -11.40 0.66 -9.12
N SER A 81 -11.14 1.89 -8.67
CA SER A 81 -9.86 2.55 -8.91
C SER A 81 -9.35 3.25 -7.65
N TYR A 82 -8.06 3.12 -7.41
CA TYR A 82 -7.33 3.92 -6.43
C TYR A 82 -6.47 4.95 -7.14
N TYR A 83 -6.49 6.17 -6.65
CA TYR A 83 -5.72 7.24 -7.24
C TYR A 83 -5.27 8.28 -6.22
N THR A 84 -4.22 9.01 -6.57
CA THR A 84 -3.78 10.21 -5.87
C THR A 84 -4.12 11.45 -6.68
N ILE A 85 -4.26 12.60 -5.99
CA ILE A 85 -4.36 13.92 -6.62
C ILE A 85 -3.14 14.73 -6.19
N THR A 86 -2.23 14.99 -7.12
CA THR A 86 -1.03 15.79 -6.87
C THR A 86 -0.99 16.96 -7.84
N ASN A 87 -0.97 18.20 -7.33
CA ASN A 87 -1.01 19.43 -8.13
C ASN A 87 -2.22 19.51 -9.10
N GLY A 88 -3.36 18.92 -8.73
CA GLY A 88 -4.56 18.86 -9.56
C GLY A 88 -4.54 17.78 -10.65
N GLU A 89 -3.51 16.95 -10.71
CA GLU A 89 -3.43 15.80 -11.60
C GLU A 89 -3.81 14.53 -10.85
N GLN A 90 -4.77 13.78 -11.39
CA GLN A 90 -5.14 12.45 -10.90
C GLN A 90 -4.17 11.41 -11.48
N ARG A 91 -3.62 10.55 -10.60
CA ARG A 91 -2.72 9.46 -10.97
C ARG A 91 -3.24 8.14 -10.41
N THR A 92 -3.71 7.26 -11.28
CA THR A 92 -4.23 5.94 -10.88
C THR A 92 -3.10 5.05 -10.36
N ILE A 93 -3.31 4.46 -9.19
CA ILE A 93 -2.40 3.49 -8.56
C ILE A 93 -2.80 2.08 -9.00
N LEU A 94 -4.06 1.72 -8.79
CA LEU A 94 -4.62 0.40 -9.08
C LEU A 94 -6.00 0.60 -9.69
N SER A 95 -6.37 -0.20 -10.69
CA SER A 95 -7.72 -0.20 -11.26
C SER A 95 -8.09 -1.60 -11.72
N ASN A 96 -9.28 -2.05 -11.32
CA ASN A 96 -9.86 -3.32 -11.69
C ASN A 96 -11.28 -3.12 -12.22
N SER A 97 -11.63 -3.84 -13.28
CA SER A 97 -12.97 -3.78 -13.89
C SER A 97 -13.57 -5.17 -14.00
N THR A 98 -14.85 -5.27 -13.75
CA THR A 98 -15.65 -6.50 -13.90
C THR A 98 -16.88 -6.19 -14.72
N VAL A 99 -17.20 -7.08 -15.68
CA VAL A 99 -18.37 -6.96 -16.57
C VAL A 99 -19.11 -8.29 -16.60
N ASP A 100 -20.42 -8.25 -16.40
CA ASP A 100 -21.24 -9.44 -16.65
C ASP A 100 -21.44 -9.64 -18.16
N MET A 101 -21.01 -10.82 -18.66
CA MET A 101 -21.13 -11.21 -20.06
C MET A 101 -22.36 -12.09 -20.32
N THR A 102 -23.16 -12.37 -19.31
CA THR A 102 -24.32 -13.31 -19.39
C THR A 102 -25.67 -12.62 -19.44
N GLY A 103 -25.69 -11.29 -19.25
CA GLY A 103 -26.92 -10.49 -19.19
C GLY A 103 -27.57 -10.52 -17.79
N GLY A 104 -26.80 -10.90 -16.76
CA GLY A 104 -27.20 -10.87 -15.36
C GLY A 104 -26.71 -9.63 -14.61
N THR A 105 -26.61 -9.76 -13.29
CA THR A 105 -26.07 -8.73 -12.40
C THR A 105 -24.90 -9.25 -11.60
N LEU A 106 -24.05 -8.32 -11.13
CA LEU A 106 -22.83 -8.60 -10.39
C LEU A 106 -22.99 -8.24 -8.91
N SER A 107 -22.36 -9.04 -8.04
CA SER A 107 -22.11 -8.61 -6.67
C SER A 107 -20.89 -7.69 -6.65
N VAL A 108 -21.05 -6.48 -6.10
CA VAL A 108 -20.00 -5.47 -6.03
C VAL A 108 -19.28 -5.58 -4.67
N ASN A 109 -18.84 -6.78 -4.29
CA ASN A 109 -18.12 -7.04 -3.04
C ASN A 109 -16.88 -7.88 -3.32
N GLY A 110 -15.84 -7.75 -2.49
CA GLY A 110 -14.69 -8.65 -2.50
C GLY A 110 -13.36 -7.94 -2.55
N ASP A 111 -12.33 -8.73 -2.84
CA ASP A 111 -10.93 -8.32 -2.94
C ASP A 111 -10.75 -7.32 -4.11
N LEU A 112 -10.10 -6.20 -3.81
CA LEU A 112 -9.85 -5.11 -4.75
C LEU A 112 -8.52 -5.24 -5.50
N GLY A 113 -7.77 -6.30 -5.19
CA GLY A 113 -6.53 -6.64 -5.89
C GLY A 113 -5.29 -5.94 -5.35
N ARG A 114 -4.15 -6.33 -5.91
CA ARG A 114 -2.83 -5.93 -5.45
C ARG A 114 -1.92 -5.58 -6.62
N ALA A 115 -1.07 -4.58 -6.43
CA ALA A 115 0.06 -4.26 -7.29
C ALA A 115 1.35 -4.27 -6.48
N SER A 116 2.44 -4.80 -7.05
CA SER A 116 3.76 -4.75 -6.43
C SER A 116 4.84 -4.54 -7.48
N GLY A 117 5.96 -3.93 -7.08
CA GLY A 117 7.12 -3.70 -7.93
C GLY A 117 8.00 -2.59 -7.39
N ASN A 118 9.14 -2.38 -8.02
CA ASN A 118 10.04 -1.29 -7.66
C ASN A 118 9.54 0.03 -8.25
N GLY A 119 9.40 1.06 -7.41
CA GLY A 119 9.00 2.41 -7.81
C GLY A 119 7.58 2.51 -8.41
N ILE A 120 6.67 1.60 -8.08
CA ILE A 120 5.28 1.65 -8.57
C ILE A 120 4.49 2.80 -7.94
N LEU A 121 4.85 3.21 -6.74
CA LEU A 121 4.24 4.30 -5.98
C LEU A 121 5.14 5.51 -5.93
N ILE A 122 6.28 5.40 -5.23
CA ILE A 122 7.22 6.51 -5.05
C ILE A 122 7.87 6.91 -6.38
N GLY A 123 7.86 8.20 -6.66
CA GLY A 123 8.39 8.76 -7.90
C GLY A 123 7.44 8.63 -9.10
N ASN A 124 6.61 7.60 -9.17
CA ASN A 124 5.63 7.42 -10.25
C ASN A 124 4.25 7.97 -9.90
N LYS A 125 3.76 7.73 -8.67
CA LYS A 125 2.40 8.09 -8.22
C LYS A 125 2.42 9.12 -7.09
N ILE A 126 3.41 9.00 -6.21
CA ILE A 126 3.66 9.86 -5.04
C ILE A 126 5.11 10.30 -5.05
N LYS A 127 5.43 11.44 -4.43
CA LYS A 127 6.79 11.97 -4.40
C LYS A 127 7.59 11.45 -3.21
N SER A 128 6.93 11.27 -2.07
CA SER A 128 7.52 10.80 -0.82
C SER A 128 6.47 10.06 0.03
N ALA A 129 6.93 9.38 1.07
CA ALA A 129 6.04 8.72 2.02
C ALA A 129 5.14 9.72 2.77
N GLU A 130 5.65 10.93 3.02
CA GLU A 130 4.89 12.00 3.69
C GLU A 130 3.75 12.52 2.81
N ASP A 131 3.87 12.42 1.50
CA ASP A 131 2.81 12.82 0.56
C ASP A 131 1.59 11.88 0.57
N LEU A 132 1.68 10.72 1.27
CA LEU A 132 0.58 9.77 1.40
C LEU A 132 -0.49 10.18 2.41
N GLU A 133 -0.15 11.04 3.39
CA GLU A 133 -1.02 11.28 4.55
C GLU A 133 -2.38 11.91 4.23
N ASP A 134 -2.59 12.48 3.00
CA ASP A 134 -3.82 13.22 2.71
C ASP A 134 -4.50 12.86 1.38
N VAL A 135 -4.08 11.82 0.61
CA VAL A 135 -4.30 11.94 -0.84
C VAL A 135 -4.71 10.67 -1.57
N ILE A 136 -5.02 9.57 -0.92
CA ILE A 136 -5.53 8.39 -1.63
C ILE A 136 -7.05 8.40 -1.64
N TRP A 137 -7.60 8.31 -2.84
CA TRP A 137 -9.02 8.21 -3.09
C TRP A 137 -9.36 6.84 -3.68
N PHE A 138 -10.47 6.31 -3.27
CA PHE A 138 -11.14 5.19 -3.93
C PHE A 138 -12.29 5.71 -4.78
N GLU A 139 -12.44 5.18 -5.98
CA GLU A 139 -13.54 5.46 -6.90
C GLU A 139 -14.18 4.15 -7.34
N LEU A 140 -15.48 4.06 -7.19
CA LEU A 140 -16.32 3.00 -7.72
C LEU A 140 -17.23 3.58 -8.81
N ILE A 141 -17.08 3.09 -10.04
CA ILE A 141 -17.96 3.39 -11.16
C ILE A 141 -18.79 2.15 -11.43
N THR A 142 -20.11 2.27 -11.46
CA THR A 142 -21.02 1.15 -11.76
C THR A 142 -21.88 1.48 -12.96
N THR A 143 -22.21 0.46 -13.75
CA THR A 143 -23.23 0.55 -14.83
C THR A 143 -24.35 -0.40 -14.50
N ASP A 144 -25.59 0.09 -14.52
CA ASP A 144 -26.80 -0.72 -14.24
C ASP A 144 -27.38 -1.37 -15.50
N LEU A 145 -28.44 -2.18 -15.34
CA LEU A 145 -29.18 -2.86 -16.44
C LEU A 145 -29.75 -1.88 -17.48
N SER A 146 -29.98 -0.61 -17.13
CA SER A 146 -30.43 0.42 -18.06
C SER A 146 -29.30 1.08 -18.86
N GLY A 147 -28.04 0.76 -18.53
CA GLY A 147 -26.86 1.39 -19.08
C GLY A 147 -26.50 2.73 -18.42
N LYS A 148 -27.15 3.07 -17.31
CA LYS A 148 -26.83 4.28 -16.56
C LYS A 148 -25.55 4.06 -15.74
N GLU A 149 -24.64 5.00 -15.83
CA GLU A 149 -23.42 5.04 -15.05
C GLU A 149 -23.60 5.87 -13.79
N ASN A 150 -23.09 5.36 -12.65
CA ASN A 150 -23.03 6.08 -11.40
C ASN A 150 -21.59 6.03 -10.89
N THR A 151 -21.11 7.15 -10.35
CA THR A 151 -19.74 7.30 -9.80
C THR A 151 -19.80 7.64 -8.33
N TYR A 152 -19.04 6.92 -7.52
CA TYR A 152 -18.92 7.10 -6.07
C TYR A 152 -17.46 7.28 -5.72
N GLN A 153 -17.15 8.25 -4.86
CA GLN A 153 -15.79 8.56 -4.44
C GLN A 153 -15.68 8.56 -2.91
N LEU A 154 -14.57 8.06 -2.39
CA LEU A 154 -14.30 7.95 -0.97
C LEU A 154 -12.84 8.33 -0.69
N PRO A 155 -12.58 9.35 0.13
CA PRO A 155 -11.24 9.61 0.64
C PRO A 155 -10.87 8.51 1.64
N LEU A 156 -9.62 8.02 1.56
CA LEU A 156 -9.14 6.94 2.42
C LEU A 156 -8.27 7.50 3.54
N VAL A 157 -8.39 6.89 4.71
CA VAL A 157 -7.58 7.17 5.89
C VAL A 157 -6.40 6.22 5.90
N LEU A 158 -5.20 6.79 6.00
CA LEU A 158 -3.95 6.05 6.13
C LEU A 158 -3.44 6.15 7.58
N ASN A 159 -3.05 5.01 8.13
CA ASN A 159 -2.42 4.94 9.45
C ASN A 159 -1.07 4.25 9.32
N LYS A 160 0.00 4.94 9.66
CA LYS A 160 1.34 4.34 9.71
C LYS A 160 1.38 3.29 10.80
N VAL A 161 1.81 2.07 10.46
CA VAL A 161 1.83 0.90 11.37
C VAL A 161 3.27 0.57 11.76
N ALA A 162 4.23 0.73 10.87
CA ALA A 162 5.65 0.48 11.09
C ALA A 162 6.50 1.35 10.17
#